data_a3183252c3bacb003d1774c219f17f41
#
_entry.id   a3183252c3bacb003d1774c219f17f41
#
_cell.length_a   1.000
_cell.length_b   1.000
_cell.length_c   1.000
_cell.angle_alpha   90.00
_cell.angle_beta   90.00
_cell.angle_gamma   90.00
#
_symmetry.space_group_name_H-M   'P 1'
#
loop_
_entity.id
_entity.type
_entity.pdbx_description
1 polymer ?
#
loop_
_entity_poly.entity_id
_entity_poly.type
_entity_poly.pdbx_seq_one_letter_code
_entity_poly.pdbx_strand_id
1 'polypeptide(L)'
;MGLNASMKVKMSKLKSALLAAASFGLFASAAPCSAAWADSKAKPAAAAAASPAAPTPDGVFTPEAVTTEGAVTVEGQRIDYRAVAGTLVVHPKDADDTPTHPPDAKADAEKPAASLFYVAYFKKGAPSADRPITFLYNGGPGSSTVWLHMGAFGPRRVVTKDDSHTPAAPYKLVDNAYSLLDASDLVFVDAPGTGFSRIAGKDKEKAFYGLDADASTFRQFIMAFLTKYGRFNSPKYLFGESYGTPRSAVLINDLETQEDVDFNGVILLSQILNFDLSADAPEANPGTDEAYITALPTYAASAWYHNRLPGARPAALEPFLAEVEQFANGDYASALQAGSSLEPARKAQVAEQFARYTGLPAAYVLKADLRITGGMFEHELQNDDGLDTGRLDTRFSGPSMDVLEKEVEYDPQSAAISSAYVSLFNDYVRRELNYGEGKTYKPEIDVFKYWGGAHQPPGAPFPLPGIENVMPDLAYAMKYDPNLKIMVNGGYYDLATPFYEGWYEMHHLQIPAKLDDNIEYHYYQSGHMVYAHEPALKELHDNVAAFIRKTDNLGN
;
A
#
# COMPACT_ATOMS: atom_id res chain seq x y z
N MET A 1 40.89 -9.23 -19.47
CA MET A 1 41.13 -8.90 -18.06
C MET A 1 40.91 -7.39 -17.90
N GLY A 2 39.83 -6.94 -17.29
CA GLY A 2 39.58 -5.51 -17.05
C GLY A 2 38.12 -5.04 -17.09
N LEU A 3 37.14 -5.90 -16.80
CA LEU A 3 35.70 -5.52 -16.83
C LEU A 3 34.95 -5.75 -15.50
N ASN A 4 35.64 -6.16 -14.42
CA ASN A 4 34.97 -6.56 -13.18
C ASN A 4 35.00 -5.56 -12.01
N ALA A 5 35.62 -4.38 -12.15
CA ALA A 5 35.70 -3.41 -11.05
C ALA A 5 34.66 -2.29 -11.14
N SER A 6 34.18 -1.95 -12.32
CA SER A 6 33.21 -0.85 -12.56
C SER A 6 31.76 -1.24 -12.21
N MET A 7 31.44 -2.53 -12.39
CA MET A 7 30.07 -3.03 -12.13
C MET A 7 29.73 -3.18 -10.64
N LYS A 8 30.72 -3.46 -9.79
CA LYS A 8 30.50 -3.58 -8.32
C LYS A 8 30.28 -2.24 -7.61
N VAL A 9 30.77 -1.15 -8.15
CA VAL A 9 30.59 0.18 -7.55
C VAL A 9 29.21 0.77 -7.91
N LYS A 10 28.65 0.44 -9.08
CA LYS A 10 27.28 0.88 -9.47
C LYS A 10 26.18 0.13 -8.72
N MET A 11 26.36 -1.17 -8.44
CA MET A 11 25.38 -1.94 -7.64
C MET A 11 25.33 -1.52 -6.17
N SER A 12 26.40 -0.93 -5.62
CA SER A 12 26.41 -0.38 -4.27
C SER A 12 25.60 0.92 -4.14
N LYS A 13 25.54 1.72 -5.19
CA LYS A 13 24.75 2.97 -5.20
C LYS A 13 23.26 2.77 -5.47
N LEU A 14 22.91 1.73 -6.24
CA LEU A 14 21.49 1.36 -6.45
C LEU A 14 20.81 0.87 -5.16
N LYS A 15 21.60 0.30 -4.24
CA LYS A 15 21.09 -0.14 -2.92
C LYS A 15 20.81 1.03 -1.96
N SER A 16 21.38 2.22 -2.19
CA SER A 16 21.19 3.38 -1.32
C SER A 16 19.92 4.17 -1.64
N ALA A 17 19.49 4.20 -2.89
CA ALA A 17 18.28 4.92 -3.29
C ALA A 17 16.97 4.23 -2.85
N LEU A 18 16.98 2.89 -2.70
CA LEU A 18 15.85 2.11 -2.18
C LEU A 18 15.82 2.02 -0.63
N LEU A 19 16.84 2.49 0.08
CA LEU A 19 16.98 2.40 1.53
C LEU A 19 16.46 3.62 2.31
N ALA A 20 16.06 4.68 1.65
CA ALA A 20 15.61 5.91 2.32
C ALA A 20 14.24 5.81 3.02
N ALA A 21 13.54 4.69 2.91
CA ALA A 21 12.21 4.50 3.51
C ALA A 21 12.18 3.77 4.85
N ALA A 22 13.31 3.27 5.38
CA ALA A 22 13.27 2.39 6.55
C ALA A 22 14.50 2.45 7.45
N SER A 23 14.89 3.59 7.99
CA SER A 23 15.98 3.63 8.99
C SER A 23 15.62 4.47 10.20
N PHE A 24 14.95 3.88 11.18
CA PHE A 24 14.98 4.33 12.57
C PHE A 24 15.64 3.25 13.45
N GLY A 25 16.94 3.39 13.66
CA GLY A 25 17.71 2.60 14.61
C GLY A 25 17.63 3.20 16.01
N LEU A 26 17.18 2.40 16.97
CA LEU A 26 17.25 2.70 18.40
C LEU A 26 18.69 2.62 18.92
N PHE A 27 19.16 3.68 19.55
CA PHE A 27 20.24 3.60 20.55
C PHE A 27 19.64 3.60 21.95
N ALA A 28 19.79 2.51 22.66
CA ALA A 28 19.54 2.42 24.10
C ALA A 28 20.85 2.22 24.86
N SER A 29 21.22 3.20 25.66
CA SER A 29 22.28 3.07 26.67
C SER A 29 21.65 2.71 28.02
N ALA A 30 22.10 1.61 28.59
CA ALA A 30 21.71 1.16 29.92
C ALA A 30 22.69 1.66 30.99
N ALA A 31 22.15 2.10 32.12
CA ALA A 31 22.88 2.09 33.41
C ALA A 31 21.88 1.74 34.53
N PRO A 32 22.33 0.98 35.55
CA PRO A 32 21.44 0.35 36.53
C PRO A 32 21.23 1.20 37.77
N CYS A 33 20.03 1.12 38.35
CA CYS A 33 19.85 1.53 39.75
C CYS A 33 18.99 0.50 40.47
N SER A 34 19.61 -0.13 41.46
CA SER A 34 19.02 -1.09 42.39
C SER A 34 18.34 -0.37 43.55
N ALA A 35 17.12 -0.75 43.88
CA ALA A 35 16.60 -0.57 45.25
C ALA A 35 15.57 -1.68 45.54
N ALA A 36 15.86 -2.44 46.56
CA ALA A 36 15.03 -3.47 47.16
C ALA A 36 13.97 -2.82 48.10
N TRP A 37 12.77 -3.39 48.13
CA TRP A 37 11.91 -3.38 49.34
C TRP A 37 10.86 -4.50 49.32
N ALA A 38 11.02 -5.37 50.20
CA ALA A 38 10.19 -6.13 51.15
C ALA A 38 8.81 -6.71 50.78
N ASP A 39 8.75 -7.97 51.12
CA ASP A 39 7.64 -8.93 51.26
C ASP A 39 6.28 -8.40 51.73
N SER A 40 5.21 -8.90 51.06
CA SER A 40 3.97 -9.27 51.73
C SER A 40 3.37 -10.54 51.09
N LYS A 41 3.23 -11.57 51.91
CA LYS A 41 2.68 -12.89 51.54
C LYS A 41 1.16 -12.80 51.35
N ALA A 42 0.68 -13.14 50.14
CA ALA A 42 -0.70 -13.58 49.93
C ALA A 42 -0.70 -14.98 49.30
N LYS A 43 -1.54 -15.82 49.85
CA LYS A 43 -1.68 -17.27 49.57
C LYS A 43 -2.27 -17.48 48.19
N PRO A 44 -1.76 -18.41 47.36
CA PRO A 44 -2.30 -18.61 46.00
C PRO A 44 -3.60 -19.44 46.04
N ALA A 45 -4.61 -18.95 45.33
CA ALA A 45 -5.77 -19.76 44.95
C ALA A 45 -5.36 -20.74 43.83
N ALA A 46 -5.81 -21.99 43.95
CA ALA A 46 -5.49 -23.06 43.02
C ALA A 46 -6.00 -22.74 41.60
N ALA A 47 -5.09 -22.62 40.68
CA ALA A 47 -5.39 -22.56 39.25
C ALA A 47 -5.84 -23.95 38.79
N ALA A 48 -7.03 -24.01 38.16
CA ALA A 48 -7.48 -25.20 37.45
C ALA A 48 -6.51 -25.45 36.27
N ALA A 49 -5.96 -26.67 36.21
CA ALA A 49 -5.08 -27.10 35.16
C ALA A 49 -5.85 -27.11 33.82
N ALA A 50 -5.39 -26.27 32.87
CA ALA A 50 -5.83 -26.36 31.49
C ALA A 50 -5.37 -27.71 30.91
N SER A 51 -6.29 -28.46 30.33
CA SER A 51 -5.98 -29.66 29.57
C SER A 51 -5.01 -29.33 28.43
N PRO A 52 -3.99 -30.18 28.18
CA PRO A 52 -3.08 -29.96 27.07
C PRO A 52 -3.85 -29.99 25.75
N ALA A 53 -3.69 -28.94 24.93
CA ALA A 53 -4.24 -28.89 23.57
C ALA A 53 -3.68 -30.07 22.77
N ALA A 54 -4.54 -30.71 21.98
CA ALA A 54 -4.12 -31.78 21.08
C ALA A 54 -3.07 -31.24 20.09
N PRO A 55 -2.03 -32.01 19.73
CA PRO A 55 -1.06 -31.60 18.75
C PRO A 55 -1.73 -31.34 17.41
N THR A 56 -1.53 -30.14 16.85
CA THR A 56 -2.05 -29.74 15.55
C THR A 56 -1.23 -30.33 14.41
N PRO A 57 -1.85 -30.69 13.26
CA PRO A 57 -1.17 -31.34 12.14
C PRO A 57 -0.09 -30.52 11.45
N ASP A 58 -0.01 -29.19 11.64
CA ASP A 58 0.84 -28.28 10.88
C ASP A 58 2.04 -27.70 11.65
N GLY A 59 2.53 -28.40 12.62
CA GLY A 59 3.86 -28.30 13.27
C GLY A 59 4.42 -26.95 13.75
N VAL A 60 4.21 -25.82 13.07
CA VAL A 60 4.87 -24.55 13.37
C VAL A 60 3.90 -23.47 13.87
N PHE A 61 2.73 -23.33 13.26
CA PHE A 61 1.71 -22.35 13.63
C PHE A 61 0.39 -22.99 13.97
N THR A 62 -0.27 -22.48 15.00
CA THR A 62 -1.67 -22.82 15.34
C THR A 62 -2.56 -21.64 14.99
N PRO A 63 -3.60 -21.81 14.16
CA PRO A 63 -4.57 -20.75 13.90
C PRO A 63 -5.23 -20.27 15.18
N GLU A 64 -5.37 -18.95 15.31
CA GLU A 64 -6.02 -18.30 16.45
C GLU A 64 -7.25 -17.53 16.00
N ALA A 65 -8.24 -17.38 16.88
CA ALA A 65 -9.35 -16.48 16.63
C ALA A 65 -9.97 -16.02 17.97
N VAL A 66 -10.12 -14.72 18.11
CA VAL A 66 -10.84 -14.08 19.22
C VAL A 66 -12.00 -13.30 18.63
N THR A 67 -13.20 -13.48 19.19
CA THR A 67 -14.40 -12.81 18.73
C THR A 67 -14.84 -11.77 19.77
N THR A 68 -15.11 -10.57 19.30
CA THR A 68 -15.70 -9.49 20.09
C THR A 68 -16.90 -8.89 19.37
N GLU A 69 -17.65 -8.03 20.03
CA GLU A 69 -18.79 -7.34 19.46
C GLU A 69 -18.63 -5.84 19.62
N GLY A 70 -19.18 -5.08 18.68
CA GLY A 70 -19.15 -3.65 18.71
C GLY A 70 -20.27 -3.02 17.89
N ALA A 71 -20.26 -1.71 17.82
CA ALA A 71 -21.14 -0.94 16.97
C ALA A 71 -20.41 0.30 16.46
N VAL A 72 -20.80 0.76 15.27
CA VAL A 72 -20.37 2.02 14.67
C VAL A 72 -21.58 2.73 14.09
N THR A 73 -21.54 4.06 14.02
CA THR A 73 -22.58 4.85 13.36
C THR A 73 -22.01 5.43 12.06
N VAL A 74 -22.58 5.04 10.92
CA VAL A 74 -22.23 5.52 9.60
C VAL A 74 -23.46 6.20 8.99
N GLU A 75 -23.32 7.42 8.49
CA GLU A 75 -24.41 8.20 7.92
C GLU A 75 -25.67 8.29 8.83
N GLY A 76 -25.45 8.34 10.15
CA GLY A 76 -26.51 8.39 11.15
C GLY A 76 -27.18 7.03 11.45
N GLN A 77 -26.79 5.95 10.79
CA GLN A 77 -27.28 4.60 11.01
C GLN A 77 -26.32 3.83 11.93
N ARG A 78 -26.85 3.29 13.03
CA ARG A 78 -26.11 2.40 13.91
C ARG A 78 -25.98 1.01 13.26
N ILE A 79 -24.77 0.52 13.19
CA ILE A 79 -24.42 -0.80 12.66
C ILE A 79 -23.78 -1.61 13.78
N ASP A 80 -24.49 -2.62 14.27
CA ASP A 80 -23.92 -3.58 15.20
C ASP A 80 -23.13 -4.64 14.42
N TYR A 81 -21.93 -4.96 14.89
CA TYR A 81 -21.04 -5.92 14.23
C TYR A 81 -20.44 -6.93 15.20
N ARG A 82 -19.97 -8.04 14.64
CA ARG A 82 -19.05 -8.99 15.26
C ARG A 82 -17.67 -8.78 14.65
N ALA A 83 -16.65 -8.59 15.49
CA ALA A 83 -15.26 -8.54 15.07
C ALA A 83 -14.57 -9.87 15.38
N VAL A 84 -13.71 -10.32 14.47
CA VAL A 84 -12.84 -11.49 14.65
C VAL A 84 -11.41 -11.09 14.37
N ALA A 85 -10.56 -11.11 15.39
CA ALA A 85 -9.11 -10.97 15.24
C ALA A 85 -8.48 -12.36 15.33
N GLY A 86 -7.69 -12.74 14.34
CA GLY A 86 -7.14 -14.10 14.31
C GLY A 86 -6.09 -14.34 13.24
N THR A 87 -5.69 -15.60 13.10
CA THR A 87 -4.73 -16.02 12.08
C THR A 87 -5.25 -17.19 11.25
N LEU A 88 -4.78 -17.25 10.01
CA LEU A 88 -4.87 -18.43 9.14
C LEU A 88 -3.47 -18.84 8.72
N VAL A 89 -3.24 -20.16 8.64
CA VAL A 89 -1.97 -20.71 8.18
C VAL A 89 -2.05 -20.98 6.68
N VAL A 90 -1.03 -20.54 5.96
CA VAL A 90 -0.87 -20.75 4.53
C VAL A 90 0.56 -21.25 4.25
N HIS A 91 0.73 -21.87 3.09
CA HIS A 91 1.97 -22.52 2.67
C HIS A 91 2.55 -21.83 1.42
N PRO A 92 3.77 -22.14 1.00
CA PRO A 92 4.31 -21.66 -0.26
C PRO A 92 3.46 -22.10 -1.45
N LYS A 93 3.59 -21.39 -2.57
CA LYS A 93 3.02 -21.79 -3.85
C LYS A 93 3.30 -23.28 -4.11
N ASP A 94 2.32 -23.97 -4.64
CA ASP A 94 2.39 -25.41 -5.02
C ASP A 94 2.57 -26.40 -3.84
N ALA A 95 2.33 -25.98 -2.60
CA ALA A 95 2.28 -26.92 -1.47
C ALA A 95 0.93 -27.63 -1.41
N ASP A 96 0.95 -28.97 -1.28
CA ASP A 96 -0.25 -29.76 -1.02
C ASP A 96 -0.73 -29.55 0.43
N ASP A 97 -2.02 -29.37 0.62
CA ASP A 97 -2.67 -29.27 1.93
C ASP A 97 -2.97 -30.64 2.55
N THR A 98 -2.94 -31.71 1.74
CA THR A 98 -3.17 -33.08 2.19
C THR A 98 -1.84 -33.76 2.54
N PRO A 99 -1.65 -34.21 3.80
CA PRO A 99 -0.45 -34.92 4.18
C PRO A 99 -0.25 -36.20 3.37
N THR A 100 0.89 -36.33 2.69
CA THR A 100 1.24 -37.51 1.89
C THR A 100 1.96 -38.60 2.70
N HIS A 101 2.27 -38.33 3.96
CA HIS A 101 2.94 -39.24 4.89
C HIS A 101 2.50 -38.95 6.34
N PRO A 102 2.68 -39.87 7.30
CA PRO A 102 2.43 -39.57 8.70
C PRO A 102 3.25 -38.36 9.18
N PRO A 103 2.70 -37.51 10.07
CA PRO A 103 3.39 -36.33 10.56
C PRO A 103 4.78 -36.65 11.13
N ASP A 104 5.80 -35.99 10.60
CA ASP A 104 7.15 -35.94 11.15
C ASP A 104 7.42 -34.53 11.66
N ALA A 105 7.25 -34.29 12.96
CA ALA A 105 7.32 -32.97 13.58
C ALA A 105 8.63 -32.23 13.30
N LYS A 106 9.74 -32.94 13.06
CA LYS A 106 11.02 -32.31 12.74
C LYS A 106 11.13 -31.92 11.26
N ALA A 107 10.73 -32.81 10.36
CA ALA A 107 10.73 -32.53 8.92
C ALA A 107 9.68 -31.49 8.55
N ASP A 108 8.50 -31.53 9.19
CA ASP A 108 7.44 -30.56 8.95
C ASP A 108 7.77 -29.17 9.51
N ALA A 109 8.51 -29.08 10.62
CA ALA A 109 9.00 -27.80 11.15
C ALA A 109 10.04 -27.10 10.25
N GLU A 110 10.69 -27.84 9.34
CA GLU A 110 11.63 -27.26 8.36
C GLU A 110 10.90 -26.72 7.11
N LYS A 111 9.68 -27.12 6.85
CA LYS A 111 8.89 -26.62 5.71
C LYS A 111 8.49 -25.15 5.94
N PRO A 112 8.59 -24.29 4.90
CA PRO A 112 8.11 -22.93 5.02
C PRO A 112 6.61 -22.89 5.27
N ALA A 113 6.19 -22.04 6.21
CA ALA A 113 4.78 -21.75 6.49
C ALA A 113 4.61 -20.28 6.89
N ALA A 114 3.46 -19.70 6.63
CA ALA A 114 3.08 -18.37 7.09
C ALA A 114 1.78 -18.42 7.90
N SER A 115 1.77 -17.71 9.02
CA SER A 115 0.57 -17.41 9.81
C SER A 115 0.17 -15.98 9.51
N LEU A 116 -0.91 -15.78 8.73
CA LEU A 116 -1.41 -14.47 8.33
C LEU A 116 -2.44 -13.98 9.32
N PHE A 117 -2.18 -12.82 9.90
CA PHE A 117 -3.10 -12.14 10.80
C PHE A 117 -4.16 -11.37 10.01
N TYR A 118 -5.38 -11.39 10.51
CA TYR A 118 -6.48 -10.60 9.98
C TYR A 118 -7.39 -10.07 11.10
N VAL A 119 -8.09 -8.98 10.78
CA VAL A 119 -9.26 -8.52 11.54
C VAL A 119 -10.44 -8.46 10.59
N ALA A 120 -11.48 -9.24 10.88
CA ALA A 120 -12.71 -9.27 10.09
C ALA A 120 -13.88 -8.68 10.89
N TYR A 121 -14.68 -7.83 10.24
CA TYR A 121 -15.89 -7.23 10.79
C TYR A 121 -17.09 -7.69 9.99
N PHE A 122 -18.06 -8.30 10.68
CA PHE A 122 -19.30 -8.81 10.08
C PHE A 122 -20.49 -8.06 10.65
N LYS A 123 -21.28 -7.39 9.80
CA LYS A 123 -22.54 -6.76 10.20
C LYS A 123 -23.52 -7.81 10.72
N LYS A 124 -24.11 -7.57 11.89
CA LYS A 124 -25.11 -8.47 12.46
C LYS A 124 -26.44 -8.39 11.73
N GLY A 125 -27.12 -9.53 11.62
CA GLY A 125 -28.48 -9.62 11.07
C GLY A 125 -28.57 -9.64 9.55
N ALA A 126 -27.45 -9.66 8.82
CA ALA A 126 -27.43 -9.81 7.37
C ALA A 126 -27.04 -11.25 6.98
N PRO A 127 -27.76 -11.92 6.06
CA PRO A 127 -27.33 -13.20 5.50
C PRO A 127 -26.02 -13.04 4.73
N SER A 128 -25.14 -14.03 4.78
CA SER A 128 -23.83 -13.97 4.13
C SER A 128 -23.92 -13.86 2.60
N ALA A 129 -24.91 -14.48 1.96
CA ALA A 129 -25.13 -14.42 0.52
C ALA A 129 -25.56 -13.03 0.05
N ASP A 130 -26.28 -12.28 0.91
CA ASP A 130 -26.84 -10.95 0.60
C ASP A 130 -25.94 -9.82 1.13
N ARG A 131 -24.68 -10.14 1.45
CA ARG A 131 -23.77 -9.18 2.04
C ARG A 131 -22.42 -9.23 1.35
N PRO A 132 -21.99 -8.11 0.69
CA PRO A 132 -20.65 -8.03 0.13
C PRO A 132 -19.56 -8.28 1.17
N ILE A 133 -18.41 -8.75 0.71
CA ILE A 133 -17.20 -8.89 1.52
C ILE A 133 -16.01 -8.28 0.78
N THR A 134 -15.27 -7.44 1.47
CA THR A 134 -14.11 -6.74 0.93
C THR A 134 -12.84 -7.16 1.68
N PHE A 135 -11.83 -7.62 0.95
CA PHE A 135 -10.50 -7.91 1.45
C PHE A 135 -9.60 -6.68 1.24
N LEU A 136 -9.13 -6.08 2.35
CA LEU A 136 -8.35 -4.84 2.35
C LEU A 136 -6.92 -5.12 2.80
N TYR A 137 -5.97 -4.52 2.09
CA TYR A 137 -4.55 -4.64 2.43
C TYR A 137 -3.73 -3.45 1.92
N ASN A 138 -2.77 -3.01 2.76
CA ASN A 138 -1.75 -2.06 2.37
C ASN A 138 -0.61 -2.74 1.60
N GLY A 139 0.27 -1.94 1.05
CA GLY A 139 1.38 -2.36 0.21
C GLY A 139 2.73 -2.41 0.92
N GLY A 140 3.59 -1.52 0.57
CA GLY A 140 5.00 -1.45 0.93
C GLY A 140 5.90 -1.75 -0.28
N PRO A 141 6.23 -3.02 -0.63
CA PRO A 141 5.95 -4.28 0.09
C PRO A 141 6.56 -4.31 1.49
N GLY A 142 5.89 -5.04 2.39
CA GLY A 142 6.35 -5.17 3.78
C GLY A 142 5.63 -4.27 4.79
N SER A 143 4.52 -3.62 4.40
CA SER A 143 3.65 -2.88 5.32
C SER A 143 2.48 -3.74 5.82
N SER A 144 2.09 -3.54 7.08
CA SER A 144 0.86 -4.09 7.64
C SER A 144 -0.35 -3.25 7.21
N THR A 145 -1.55 -3.75 7.42
CA THR A 145 -2.79 -3.08 7.01
C THR A 145 -3.33 -2.09 8.06
N VAL A 146 -2.47 -1.65 8.99
CA VAL A 146 -2.85 -0.70 10.05
C VAL A 146 -3.36 0.64 9.51
N TRP A 147 -2.84 1.08 8.37
CA TRP A 147 -3.17 2.37 7.78
C TRP A 147 -4.60 2.40 7.26
N LEU A 148 -4.97 1.48 6.35
CA LEU A 148 -6.35 1.31 5.88
C LEU A 148 -7.31 0.98 7.03
N HIS A 149 -6.89 0.14 7.97
CA HIS A 149 -7.73 -0.31 9.06
C HIS A 149 -8.12 0.85 9.98
N MET A 150 -7.12 1.64 10.41
CA MET A 150 -7.31 2.69 11.42
C MET A 150 -7.49 4.09 10.82
N GLY A 151 -7.24 4.25 9.54
CA GLY A 151 -7.35 5.55 8.85
C GLY A 151 -8.58 5.64 7.97
N ALA A 152 -8.89 4.54 7.23
CA ALA A 152 -9.94 4.56 6.22
C ALA A 152 -11.25 3.95 6.74
N PHE A 153 -11.37 2.61 6.76
CA PHE A 153 -12.66 1.94 6.73
C PHE A 153 -13.01 1.08 7.92
N GLY A 154 -12.08 0.86 8.86
CA GLY A 154 -12.40 0.18 10.12
C GLY A 154 -13.43 0.94 10.95
N PRO A 155 -14.05 0.30 11.96
CA PRO A 155 -15.08 0.96 12.79
C PRO A 155 -14.51 2.02 13.73
N ARG A 156 -13.17 2.06 13.92
CA ARG A 156 -12.46 3.07 14.71
C ARG A 156 -11.47 3.80 13.82
N ARG A 157 -11.31 5.10 14.01
CA ARG A 157 -10.40 5.95 13.24
C ARG A 157 -9.46 6.76 14.11
N VAL A 158 -8.20 6.80 13.70
CA VAL A 158 -7.16 7.68 14.26
C VAL A 158 -7.39 9.10 13.74
N VAL A 159 -7.24 10.08 14.60
CA VAL A 159 -7.28 11.51 14.24
C VAL A 159 -5.84 12.05 14.24
N THR A 160 -5.41 12.54 13.09
CA THR A 160 -4.11 13.19 12.88
C THR A 160 -4.28 14.64 12.45
N LYS A 161 -3.19 15.38 12.37
CA LYS A 161 -3.16 16.66 11.66
C LYS A 161 -3.23 16.39 10.17
N ASP A 162 -3.76 17.36 9.43
CA ASP A 162 -4.09 17.22 8.01
C ASP A 162 -2.86 17.36 7.08
N ASP A 163 -2.00 18.35 7.37
CA ASP A 163 -0.84 18.71 6.54
C ASP A 163 0.40 19.07 7.37
N SER A 164 0.40 18.71 8.66
CA SER A 164 1.45 19.08 9.59
C SER A 164 1.67 17.98 10.63
N HIS A 165 2.77 18.08 11.37
CA HIS A 165 3.16 17.08 12.36
C HIS A 165 2.12 16.96 13.47
N THR A 166 1.60 15.75 13.71
CA THR A 166 0.72 15.42 14.83
C THR A 166 1.55 15.40 16.12
N PRO A 167 1.19 16.21 17.16
CA PRO A 167 1.92 16.18 18.42
C PRO A 167 1.97 14.78 19.03
N ALA A 168 3.03 14.49 19.79
CA ALA A 168 3.16 13.23 20.51
C ALA A 168 1.97 12.99 21.47
N ALA A 169 1.80 11.71 21.86
CA ALA A 169 0.69 11.24 22.70
C ALA A 169 0.36 12.19 23.89
N PRO A 170 -0.94 12.25 24.29
CA PRO A 170 -2.01 11.29 23.99
C PRO A 170 -2.69 11.54 22.63
N TYR A 171 -2.78 10.49 21.83
CA TYR A 171 -3.48 10.52 20.55
C TYR A 171 -4.99 10.29 20.70
N LYS A 172 -5.76 10.59 19.66
CA LYS A 172 -7.22 10.51 19.69
C LYS A 172 -7.73 9.42 18.77
N LEU A 173 -8.48 8.45 19.32
CA LEU A 173 -9.26 7.45 18.61
C LEU A 173 -10.75 7.84 18.64
N VAL A 174 -11.45 7.74 17.51
CA VAL A 174 -12.88 8.05 17.41
C VAL A 174 -13.65 6.91 16.74
N ASP A 175 -14.97 6.90 16.90
CA ASP A 175 -15.85 6.10 16.03
C ASP A 175 -15.73 6.61 14.61
N ASN A 176 -15.65 5.71 13.66
CA ASN A 176 -15.45 6.06 12.25
C ASN A 176 -16.78 6.22 11.52
N ALA A 177 -17.21 7.46 11.32
CA ALA A 177 -18.43 7.77 10.56
C ALA A 177 -18.33 7.39 9.06
N TYR A 178 -17.14 7.01 8.61
CA TYR A 178 -16.81 6.63 7.22
C TYR A 178 -16.42 5.15 7.12
N SER A 179 -16.85 4.32 8.07
CA SER A 179 -16.62 2.87 8.00
C SER A 179 -17.45 2.24 6.89
N LEU A 180 -16.83 1.46 6.01
CA LEU A 180 -17.51 0.72 4.94
C LEU A 180 -18.42 -0.42 5.43
N LEU A 181 -18.62 -0.55 6.75
CA LEU A 181 -19.60 -1.51 7.30
C LEU A 181 -21.06 -1.21 6.91
N ASP A 182 -21.36 -0.06 6.35
CA ASP A 182 -22.65 0.24 5.73
C ASP A 182 -22.85 -0.50 4.38
N ALA A 183 -21.77 -0.72 3.62
CA ALA A 183 -21.81 -1.33 2.28
C ALA A 183 -21.29 -2.78 2.25
N SER A 184 -20.28 -3.14 3.04
CA SER A 184 -19.59 -4.43 2.97
C SER A 184 -19.19 -4.95 4.36
N ASP A 185 -19.04 -6.27 4.50
CA ASP A 185 -18.21 -6.84 5.56
C ASP A 185 -16.74 -6.62 5.19
N LEU A 186 -15.86 -6.45 6.19
CA LEU A 186 -14.49 -6.02 5.98
C LEU A 186 -13.50 -7.05 6.50
N VAL A 187 -12.44 -7.32 5.76
CA VAL A 187 -11.34 -8.21 6.16
C VAL A 187 -10.02 -7.49 5.92
N PHE A 188 -9.42 -6.98 6.98
CA PHE A 188 -8.08 -6.36 6.95
C PHE A 188 -7.03 -7.44 7.16
N VAL A 189 -6.10 -7.60 6.21
CA VAL A 189 -5.11 -8.68 6.19
C VAL A 189 -3.70 -8.11 6.25
N ASP A 190 -2.92 -8.52 7.25
CA ASP A 190 -1.49 -8.18 7.34
C ASP A 190 -0.67 -9.12 6.44
N ALA A 191 0.18 -8.54 5.59
CA ALA A 191 1.07 -9.28 4.69
C ALA A 191 2.07 -10.19 5.43
N PRO A 192 2.68 -11.18 4.78
CA PRO A 192 3.61 -12.11 5.41
C PRO A 192 4.72 -11.40 6.20
N GLY A 193 4.84 -11.74 7.49
CA GLY A 193 5.86 -11.18 8.39
C GLY A 193 5.53 -9.82 9.00
N THR A 194 4.55 -9.09 8.47
CA THR A 194 4.11 -7.78 8.99
C THR A 194 3.09 -7.93 10.11
N GLY A 195 2.78 -6.86 10.79
CA GLY A 195 1.78 -6.81 11.84
C GLY A 195 1.94 -7.94 12.86
N PHE A 196 0.91 -8.75 13.03
CA PHE A 196 0.99 -10.01 13.79
C PHE A 196 1.20 -11.24 12.89
N SER A 197 1.30 -11.08 11.57
CA SER A 197 1.69 -12.17 10.66
C SER A 197 3.11 -12.63 10.92
N ARG A 198 3.37 -13.92 10.75
CA ARG A 198 4.69 -14.52 10.95
C ARG A 198 4.99 -15.52 9.85
N ILE A 199 6.26 -15.64 9.50
CA ILE A 199 6.79 -16.67 8.60
C ILE A 199 7.80 -17.54 9.32
N ALA A 200 7.84 -18.82 9.03
CA ALA A 200 8.76 -19.78 9.63
C ALA A 200 9.23 -20.83 8.61
N GLY A 201 10.17 -21.66 9.01
CA GLY A 201 10.75 -22.71 8.18
C GLY A 201 12.04 -22.29 7.48
N LYS A 202 12.64 -23.25 6.78
CA LYS A 202 13.85 -23.02 6.00
C LYS A 202 13.52 -22.23 4.72
N ASP A 203 14.37 -21.28 4.35
CA ASP A 203 14.22 -20.43 3.16
C ASP A 203 12.86 -19.68 3.12
N LYS A 204 12.28 -19.36 4.28
CA LYS A 204 10.96 -18.73 4.45
C LYS A 204 10.86 -17.38 3.71
N GLU A 205 11.93 -16.58 3.70
CA GLU A 205 11.94 -15.30 3.01
C GLU A 205 11.75 -15.51 1.49
N LYS A 206 12.45 -16.48 0.90
CA LYS A 206 12.30 -16.82 -0.51
C LYS A 206 10.93 -17.40 -0.84
N ALA A 207 10.32 -18.08 0.12
CA ALA A 207 9.03 -18.74 -0.07
C ALA A 207 7.84 -17.77 -0.07
N PHE A 208 7.97 -16.59 0.60
CA PHE A 208 6.86 -15.65 0.82
C PHE A 208 7.13 -14.22 0.35
N TYR A 209 8.39 -13.86 -0.01
CA TYR A 209 8.74 -12.52 -0.48
C TYR A 209 9.05 -12.51 -1.97
N GLY A 210 8.35 -11.66 -2.69
CA GLY A 210 8.34 -11.54 -4.14
C GLY A 210 6.90 -11.50 -4.66
N LEU A 211 6.68 -10.89 -5.78
CA LEU A 211 5.33 -10.58 -6.29
C LEU A 211 4.44 -11.82 -6.39
N ASP A 212 4.91 -12.89 -7.07
CA ASP A 212 4.11 -14.11 -7.25
C ASP A 212 3.92 -14.89 -5.94
N ALA A 213 4.93 -14.91 -5.07
CA ALA A 213 4.85 -15.57 -3.78
C ALA A 213 3.89 -14.86 -2.82
N ASP A 214 3.92 -13.53 -2.81
CA ASP A 214 3.03 -12.67 -2.04
C ASP A 214 1.58 -12.81 -2.51
N ALA A 215 1.31 -12.71 -3.82
CA ALA A 215 -0.02 -12.90 -4.40
C ALA A 215 -0.58 -14.31 -4.11
N SER A 216 0.23 -15.36 -4.30
CA SER A 216 -0.16 -16.75 -3.97
C SER A 216 -0.50 -16.90 -2.48
N THR A 217 0.21 -16.22 -1.60
CA THR A 217 -0.06 -16.23 -0.15
C THR A 217 -1.42 -15.63 0.16
N PHE A 218 -1.76 -14.49 -0.46
CA PHE A 218 -3.07 -13.87 -0.30
C PHE A 218 -4.19 -14.70 -0.95
N ARG A 219 -3.94 -15.34 -2.10
CA ARG A 219 -4.88 -16.27 -2.74
C ARG A 219 -5.28 -17.40 -1.78
N GLN A 220 -4.28 -18.09 -1.21
CA GLN A 220 -4.54 -19.17 -0.24
C GLN A 220 -5.27 -18.67 1.02
N PHE A 221 -4.90 -17.47 1.50
CA PHE A 221 -5.60 -16.85 2.62
C PHE A 221 -7.08 -16.63 2.29
N ILE A 222 -7.41 -16.06 1.13
CA ILE A 222 -8.77 -15.79 0.70
C ILE A 222 -9.56 -17.09 0.56
N MET A 223 -9.01 -18.11 -0.09
CA MET A 223 -9.66 -19.42 -0.23
C MET A 223 -9.97 -20.07 1.13
N ALA A 224 -8.98 -20.06 2.04
CA ALA A 224 -9.17 -20.56 3.40
C ALA A 224 -10.20 -19.73 4.19
N PHE A 225 -10.23 -18.41 4.01
CA PHE A 225 -11.17 -17.51 4.65
C PHE A 225 -12.60 -17.74 4.12
N LEU A 226 -12.78 -17.80 2.81
CA LEU A 226 -14.09 -18.09 2.18
C LEU A 226 -14.64 -19.44 2.64
N THR A 227 -13.79 -20.47 2.73
CA THR A 227 -14.13 -21.79 3.27
C THR A 227 -14.57 -21.69 4.73
N LYS A 228 -13.76 -21.08 5.58
CA LYS A 228 -14.00 -20.99 7.04
C LYS A 228 -15.28 -20.26 7.39
N TYR A 229 -15.61 -19.20 6.64
CA TYR A 229 -16.76 -18.33 6.93
C TYR A 229 -17.96 -18.54 6.01
N GLY A 230 -17.89 -19.50 5.05
CA GLY A 230 -18.99 -19.81 4.13
C GLY A 230 -19.33 -18.64 3.21
N ARG A 231 -18.32 -17.96 2.64
CA ARG A 231 -18.50 -16.71 1.88
C ARG A 231 -18.27 -16.85 0.37
N PHE A 232 -18.20 -18.07 -0.19
CA PHE A 232 -18.01 -18.28 -1.63
C PHE A 232 -19.10 -17.63 -2.49
N ASN A 233 -20.34 -17.64 -2.04
CA ASN A 233 -21.49 -17.06 -2.77
C ASN A 233 -21.82 -15.62 -2.34
N SER A 234 -20.92 -14.92 -1.65
CA SER A 234 -21.07 -13.48 -1.36
C SER A 234 -20.53 -12.68 -2.54
N PRO A 235 -21.06 -11.45 -2.83
CA PRO A 235 -20.35 -10.49 -3.65
C PRO A 235 -18.99 -10.18 -3.03
N LYS A 236 -17.93 -10.22 -3.84
CA LYS A 236 -16.54 -10.15 -3.36
C LYS A 236 -15.78 -9.01 -3.98
N TYR A 237 -14.95 -8.33 -3.17
CA TYR A 237 -14.11 -7.21 -3.59
C TYR A 237 -12.70 -7.33 -3.05
N LEU A 238 -11.71 -6.92 -3.86
CA LEU A 238 -10.35 -6.64 -3.43
C LEU A 238 -10.18 -5.13 -3.26
N PHE A 239 -9.48 -4.73 -2.22
CA PHE A 239 -9.07 -3.34 -1.99
C PHE A 239 -7.58 -3.30 -1.68
N GLY A 240 -6.77 -2.91 -2.66
CA GLY A 240 -5.33 -2.76 -2.52
C GLY A 240 -4.90 -1.30 -2.52
N GLU A 241 -3.99 -0.94 -1.61
CA GLU A 241 -3.33 0.37 -1.59
C GLU A 241 -1.84 0.23 -1.90
N SER A 242 -1.30 1.15 -2.72
CA SER A 242 0.14 1.20 -3.02
C SER A 242 0.60 -0.11 -3.69
N TYR A 243 1.68 -0.75 -3.22
CA TYR A 243 2.07 -2.10 -3.64
C TYR A 243 0.92 -3.13 -3.51
N GLY A 244 -0.11 -2.88 -2.72
CA GLY A 244 -1.35 -3.68 -2.72
C GLY A 244 -2.07 -3.68 -4.08
N THR A 245 -1.79 -2.73 -4.97
CA THR A 245 -2.41 -2.67 -6.31
C THR A 245 -1.79 -3.66 -7.29
N PRO A 246 -0.45 -3.81 -7.44
CA PRO A 246 0.12 -4.90 -8.23
C PRO A 246 -0.21 -6.27 -7.62
N ARG A 247 -0.22 -6.41 -6.27
CA ARG A 247 -0.75 -7.63 -5.63
C ARG A 247 -2.17 -7.92 -6.10
N SER A 248 -3.07 -6.93 -6.14
CA SER A 248 -4.46 -7.11 -6.59
C SER A 248 -4.55 -7.56 -8.04
N ALA A 249 -3.71 -7.05 -8.94
CA ALA A 249 -3.72 -7.42 -10.35
C ALA A 249 -3.34 -8.90 -10.57
N VAL A 250 -2.27 -9.37 -9.91
CA VAL A 250 -1.88 -10.79 -9.97
C VAL A 250 -2.91 -11.67 -9.25
N LEU A 251 -3.35 -11.22 -8.07
CA LEU A 251 -4.28 -11.98 -7.24
C LEU A 251 -5.64 -12.21 -7.90
N ILE A 252 -6.21 -11.17 -8.54
CA ILE A 252 -7.50 -11.33 -9.23
C ILE A 252 -7.37 -12.27 -10.43
N ASN A 253 -6.29 -12.16 -11.19
CA ASN A 253 -6.01 -13.09 -12.28
C ASN A 253 -5.91 -14.54 -11.78
N ASP A 254 -5.18 -14.78 -10.70
CA ASP A 254 -5.04 -16.12 -10.11
C ASP A 254 -6.35 -16.66 -9.54
N LEU A 255 -7.15 -15.83 -8.85
CA LEU A 255 -8.44 -16.26 -8.26
C LEU A 255 -9.44 -16.67 -9.34
N GLU A 256 -9.53 -15.92 -10.44
CA GLU A 256 -10.45 -16.23 -11.53
C GLU A 256 -9.98 -17.43 -12.37
N THR A 257 -8.68 -17.51 -12.67
CA THR A 257 -8.16 -18.49 -13.64
C THR A 257 -7.68 -19.80 -13.04
N GLN A 258 -7.30 -19.83 -11.74
CA GLN A 258 -6.76 -21.01 -11.08
C GLN A 258 -7.72 -21.57 -10.02
N GLU A 259 -8.56 -20.71 -9.41
CA GLU A 259 -9.49 -21.12 -8.33
C GLU A 259 -10.96 -21.12 -8.77
N ASP A 260 -11.27 -20.66 -9.99
CA ASP A 260 -12.65 -20.47 -10.51
C ASP A 260 -13.52 -19.63 -9.56
N VAL A 261 -12.96 -18.56 -9.00
CA VAL A 261 -13.64 -17.65 -8.04
C VAL A 261 -13.68 -16.24 -8.58
N ASP A 262 -14.85 -15.85 -9.12
CA ASP A 262 -15.09 -14.50 -9.62
C ASP A 262 -15.25 -13.48 -8.51
N PHE A 263 -14.84 -12.25 -8.80
CA PHE A 263 -15.01 -11.08 -7.94
C PHE A 263 -15.87 -10.03 -8.64
N ASN A 264 -16.69 -9.32 -7.87
CA ASN A 264 -17.52 -8.23 -8.40
C ASN A 264 -16.69 -6.99 -8.75
N GLY A 265 -15.57 -6.78 -8.06
CA GLY A 265 -14.69 -5.66 -8.37
C GLY A 265 -13.36 -5.65 -7.65
N VAL A 266 -12.43 -4.87 -8.21
CA VAL A 266 -11.13 -4.55 -7.66
C VAL A 266 -11.01 -3.04 -7.47
N ILE A 267 -10.70 -2.61 -6.27
CA ILE A 267 -10.54 -1.21 -5.90
C ILE A 267 -9.04 -0.96 -5.68
N LEU A 268 -8.48 -0.10 -6.51
CA LEU A 268 -7.08 0.28 -6.52
C LEU A 268 -6.95 1.69 -5.92
N LEU A 269 -6.19 1.82 -4.84
CA LEU A 269 -5.92 3.10 -4.19
C LEU A 269 -4.43 3.41 -4.31
N SER A 270 -4.12 4.61 -4.83
CA SER A 270 -2.73 5.06 -4.99
C SER A 270 -1.93 4.02 -5.78
N GLN A 271 -2.41 3.83 -7.04
CA GLN A 271 -2.05 2.72 -7.91
C GLN A 271 -0.65 2.85 -8.49
N ILE A 272 0.02 1.72 -8.59
CA ILE A 272 1.17 1.46 -9.45
C ILE A 272 1.07 0.02 -9.98
N LEU A 273 1.09 -0.18 -11.29
CA LEU A 273 1.06 -1.50 -11.92
C LEU A 273 2.35 -1.81 -12.69
N ASN A 274 3.14 -0.78 -12.99
CA ASN A 274 4.39 -0.90 -13.74
C ASN A 274 5.48 -0.05 -13.08
N PHE A 275 6.39 -0.68 -12.36
CA PHE A 275 7.47 0.02 -11.65
C PHE A 275 8.52 0.67 -12.55
N ASP A 276 8.52 0.39 -13.88
CA ASP A 276 9.31 1.16 -14.86
C ASP A 276 8.84 2.63 -14.98
N LEU A 277 7.61 2.91 -14.54
CA LEU A 277 7.00 4.24 -14.60
C LEU A 277 7.13 5.02 -13.29
N SER A 278 7.68 4.41 -12.24
CA SER A 278 7.83 5.05 -10.93
C SER A 278 8.66 6.32 -10.98
N ALA A 279 8.18 7.37 -10.30
CA ALA A 279 8.93 8.62 -10.09
C ALA A 279 10.19 8.43 -9.22
N ASP A 280 10.31 7.27 -8.54
CA ASP A 280 11.48 6.89 -7.75
C ASP A 280 12.59 6.31 -8.65
N ALA A 281 13.74 6.94 -8.67
CA ALA A 281 14.93 6.50 -9.40
C ALA A 281 14.72 6.13 -10.89
N PRO A 282 13.98 6.92 -11.69
CA PRO A 282 13.74 6.64 -13.11
C PRO A 282 15.03 6.60 -13.93
N GLU A 283 16.11 7.23 -13.46
CA GLU A 283 17.43 7.20 -14.08
C GLU A 283 18.06 5.78 -14.09
N ALA A 284 17.52 4.83 -13.34
CA ALA A 284 17.95 3.43 -13.37
C ALA A 284 17.55 2.72 -14.68
N ASN A 285 16.55 3.25 -15.39
CA ASN A 285 16.04 2.72 -16.67
C ASN A 285 16.20 3.78 -17.80
N PRO A 286 17.43 4.10 -18.22
CA PRO A 286 17.67 5.15 -19.23
C PRO A 286 17.08 4.78 -20.58
N GLY A 287 16.34 5.72 -21.16
CA GLY A 287 15.61 5.52 -22.43
C GLY A 287 14.11 5.33 -22.25
N THR A 288 13.64 5.20 -21.00
CA THR A 288 12.23 5.26 -20.61
C THR A 288 12.01 6.60 -19.93
N ASP A 289 11.27 7.50 -20.56
CA ASP A 289 11.07 8.89 -20.07
C ASP A 289 9.65 9.09 -19.46
N GLU A 290 8.77 8.11 -19.55
CA GLU A 290 7.37 8.18 -19.13
C GLU A 290 7.22 8.53 -17.64
N ALA A 291 8.12 8.04 -16.78
CA ALA A 291 8.14 8.36 -15.35
C ALA A 291 8.26 9.88 -15.08
N TYR A 292 9.09 10.58 -15.86
CA TYR A 292 9.21 12.04 -15.75
C TYR A 292 7.98 12.78 -16.27
N ILE A 293 7.33 12.23 -17.30
CA ILE A 293 6.14 12.81 -17.93
C ILE A 293 4.95 12.68 -16.99
N THR A 294 4.74 11.48 -16.42
CA THR A 294 3.57 11.17 -15.58
C THR A 294 3.66 11.79 -14.18
N ALA A 295 4.86 12.06 -13.67
CA ALA A 295 5.05 12.75 -12.39
C ALA A 295 4.78 14.28 -12.47
N LEU A 296 4.91 14.89 -13.65
CA LEU A 296 4.85 16.34 -13.81
C LEU A 296 3.52 16.97 -13.32
N PRO A 297 2.33 16.39 -13.56
CA PRO A 297 1.09 16.92 -13.00
C PRO A 297 1.07 16.95 -11.46
N THR A 298 1.67 15.96 -10.78
CA THR A 298 1.81 15.96 -9.32
C THR A 298 2.79 17.04 -8.84
N TYR A 299 3.90 17.26 -9.53
CA TYR A 299 4.80 18.39 -9.22
C TYR A 299 4.07 19.73 -9.31
N ALA A 300 3.25 19.90 -10.34
CA ALA A 300 2.46 21.11 -10.52
C ALA A 300 1.39 21.30 -9.44
N ALA A 301 0.69 20.22 -9.06
CA ALA A 301 -0.25 20.22 -7.94
C ALA A 301 0.41 20.64 -6.63
N SER A 302 1.59 20.09 -6.35
CA SER A 302 2.38 20.39 -5.15
C SER A 302 2.82 21.85 -5.11
N ALA A 303 3.37 22.36 -6.22
CA ALA A 303 3.75 23.77 -6.34
C ALA A 303 2.53 24.71 -6.21
N TRP A 304 1.38 24.29 -6.74
CA TRP A 304 0.11 25.01 -6.59
C TRP A 304 -0.31 25.05 -5.12
N TYR A 305 -0.22 23.95 -4.40
CA TYR A 305 -0.59 23.86 -2.98
C TYR A 305 0.30 24.77 -2.12
N HIS A 306 1.61 24.68 -2.27
CA HIS A 306 2.59 25.46 -1.52
C HIS A 306 2.74 26.91 -1.99
N ASN A 307 1.93 27.34 -2.96
CA ASN A 307 2.00 28.70 -3.53
C ASN A 307 3.40 29.05 -4.06
N ARG A 308 4.05 28.09 -4.73
CA ARG A 308 5.38 28.23 -5.33
C ARG A 308 5.35 28.57 -6.82
N LEU A 309 4.19 28.59 -7.44
CA LEU A 309 4.08 28.98 -8.85
C LEU A 309 4.46 30.43 -9.07
N PRO A 310 5.22 30.76 -10.14
CA PRO A 310 5.53 32.13 -10.47
C PRO A 310 4.27 32.91 -10.88
N GLY A 311 4.02 34.04 -10.24
CA GLY A 311 2.85 34.87 -10.51
C GLY A 311 1.62 34.51 -9.70
N ALA A 312 0.44 34.76 -10.25
CA ALA A 312 -0.83 34.46 -9.56
C ALA A 312 -1.16 32.97 -9.65
N ARG A 313 -1.44 32.35 -8.49
CA ARG A 313 -1.90 30.97 -8.46
C ARG A 313 -3.23 30.81 -9.18
N PRO A 314 -3.39 29.81 -10.08
CA PRO A 314 -4.67 29.46 -10.69
C PRO A 314 -5.76 29.22 -9.64
N ALA A 315 -6.99 29.67 -9.89
CA ALA A 315 -8.09 29.63 -8.92
C ALA A 315 -8.59 28.21 -8.63
N ALA A 316 -8.52 27.31 -9.62
CA ALA A 316 -8.94 25.91 -9.51
C ALA A 316 -7.80 24.98 -9.93
N LEU A 317 -7.66 23.86 -9.21
CA LEU A 317 -6.57 22.90 -9.43
C LEU A 317 -6.78 22.11 -10.73
N GLU A 318 -7.94 21.49 -10.93
CA GLU A 318 -8.19 20.56 -12.02
C GLU A 318 -8.03 21.20 -13.43
N PRO A 319 -8.53 22.41 -13.72
CA PRO A 319 -8.27 23.07 -15.00
C PRO A 319 -6.77 23.40 -15.21
N PHE A 320 -6.05 23.70 -14.13
CA PHE A 320 -4.62 23.94 -14.19
C PHE A 320 -3.88 22.62 -14.51
N LEU A 321 -4.25 21.53 -13.86
CA LEU A 321 -3.65 20.22 -14.14
C LEU A 321 -3.89 19.77 -15.58
N ALA A 322 -5.09 19.98 -16.13
CA ALA A 322 -5.37 19.67 -17.53
C ALA A 322 -4.46 20.43 -18.51
N GLU A 323 -4.07 21.68 -18.20
CA GLU A 323 -3.06 22.45 -18.98
C GLU A 323 -1.67 21.81 -18.84
N VAL A 324 -1.29 21.39 -17.63
CA VAL A 324 -0.01 20.74 -17.35
C VAL A 324 0.10 19.39 -18.08
N GLU A 325 -0.95 18.59 -18.06
CA GLU A 325 -1.03 17.30 -18.76
C GLU A 325 -0.84 17.46 -20.27
N GLN A 326 -1.42 18.50 -20.88
CA GLN A 326 -1.19 18.83 -22.29
C GLN A 326 0.28 19.14 -22.58
N PHE A 327 0.93 19.90 -21.69
CA PHE A 327 2.36 20.18 -21.82
C PHE A 327 3.20 18.92 -21.61
N ALA A 328 2.88 18.11 -20.59
CA ALA A 328 3.58 16.86 -20.28
C ALA A 328 3.59 15.91 -21.48
N ASN A 329 2.42 15.65 -22.07
CA ASN A 329 2.27 14.74 -23.21
C ASN A 329 2.71 15.35 -24.57
N GLY A 330 2.87 16.65 -24.64
CA GLY A 330 3.21 17.37 -25.86
C GLY A 330 4.67 17.80 -25.95
N ASP A 331 4.91 19.03 -25.57
CA ASP A 331 6.21 19.68 -25.70
C ASP A 331 7.29 19.03 -24.85
N TYR A 332 6.94 18.62 -23.61
CA TYR A 332 7.88 18.00 -22.69
C TYR A 332 8.27 16.60 -23.14
N ALA A 333 7.29 15.74 -23.45
CA ALA A 333 7.54 14.39 -23.98
C ALA A 333 8.38 14.43 -25.26
N SER A 334 8.05 15.34 -26.19
CA SER A 334 8.80 15.51 -27.44
C SER A 334 10.26 15.95 -27.19
N ALA A 335 10.48 16.80 -26.20
CA ALA A 335 11.82 17.24 -25.82
C ALA A 335 12.66 16.13 -25.19
N LEU A 336 12.06 15.33 -24.30
CA LEU A 336 12.70 14.16 -23.69
C LEU A 336 13.08 13.11 -24.75
N GLN A 337 12.16 12.81 -25.68
CA GLN A 337 12.39 11.87 -26.77
C GLN A 337 13.53 12.29 -27.70
N ALA A 338 13.73 13.60 -27.93
CA ALA A 338 14.84 14.09 -28.73
C ALA A 338 16.20 13.86 -28.06
N GLY A 339 16.25 13.71 -26.74
CA GLY A 339 17.46 13.42 -25.97
C GLY A 339 18.60 14.41 -26.27
N SER A 340 19.78 13.90 -26.52
CA SER A 340 20.98 14.73 -26.82
C SER A 340 20.93 15.45 -28.16
N SER A 341 19.95 15.16 -29.02
CA SER A 341 19.74 15.88 -30.30
C SER A 341 18.84 17.10 -30.18
N LEU A 342 18.28 17.36 -28.98
CA LEU A 342 17.42 18.53 -28.74
C LEU A 342 18.21 19.82 -28.87
N GLU A 343 17.73 20.71 -29.73
CA GLU A 343 18.35 22.03 -29.92
C GLU A 343 18.38 22.85 -28.62
N PRO A 344 19.53 23.50 -28.28
CA PRO A 344 19.70 24.22 -27.00
C PRO A 344 18.63 25.30 -26.74
N ALA A 345 18.20 26.01 -27.78
CA ALA A 345 17.14 27.00 -27.66
C ALA A 345 15.79 26.39 -27.30
N ARG A 346 15.46 25.23 -27.89
CA ARG A 346 14.23 24.47 -27.59
C ARG A 346 14.28 23.91 -26.17
N LYS A 347 15.43 23.37 -25.76
CA LYS A 347 15.64 22.88 -24.40
C LYS A 347 15.40 23.98 -23.36
N ALA A 348 15.93 25.19 -23.59
CA ALA A 348 15.71 26.33 -22.72
C ALA A 348 14.21 26.71 -22.64
N GLN A 349 13.50 26.73 -23.77
CA GLN A 349 12.05 27.01 -23.78
C GLN A 349 11.23 26.00 -22.97
N VAL A 350 11.55 24.71 -23.10
CA VAL A 350 10.86 23.65 -22.35
C VAL A 350 11.17 23.77 -20.86
N ALA A 351 12.43 24.04 -20.49
CA ALA A 351 12.81 24.25 -19.09
C ALA A 351 12.10 25.45 -18.45
N GLU A 352 11.95 26.56 -19.18
CA GLU A 352 11.21 27.74 -18.72
C GLU A 352 9.70 27.43 -18.54
N GLN A 353 9.13 26.60 -19.40
CA GLN A 353 7.74 26.19 -19.27
C GLN A 353 7.54 25.21 -18.11
N PHE A 354 8.43 24.24 -17.94
CA PHE A 354 8.47 23.35 -16.78
C PHE A 354 8.56 24.16 -15.47
N ALA A 355 9.48 25.12 -15.40
CA ALA A 355 9.64 26.02 -14.25
C ALA A 355 8.35 26.78 -13.90
N ARG A 356 7.60 27.24 -14.92
CA ARG A 356 6.32 27.94 -14.70
C ARG A 356 5.26 27.04 -14.06
N TYR A 357 5.25 25.75 -14.37
CA TYR A 357 4.29 24.80 -13.83
C TYR A 357 4.69 24.22 -12.47
N THR A 358 5.99 24.16 -12.18
CA THR A 358 6.49 23.47 -10.98
C THR A 358 7.10 24.39 -9.92
N GLY A 359 7.32 25.66 -10.26
CA GLY A 359 8.00 26.61 -9.36
C GLY A 359 9.50 26.36 -9.21
N LEU A 360 10.05 25.30 -9.80
CA LEU A 360 11.50 25.04 -9.77
C LEU A 360 12.26 26.05 -10.63
N PRO A 361 13.50 26.44 -10.27
CA PRO A 361 14.31 27.31 -11.11
C PRO A 361 14.62 26.69 -12.48
N ALA A 362 14.42 27.41 -13.59
CA ALA A 362 14.71 26.89 -14.93
C ALA A 362 16.18 26.44 -15.09
N ALA A 363 17.11 27.10 -14.39
CA ALA A 363 18.51 26.70 -14.37
C ALA A 363 18.72 25.32 -13.72
N TYR A 364 17.93 24.98 -12.70
CA TYR A 364 17.95 23.67 -12.07
C TYR A 364 17.42 22.59 -13.03
N VAL A 365 16.30 22.85 -13.69
CA VAL A 365 15.71 21.96 -14.70
C VAL A 365 16.68 21.72 -15.87
N LEU A 366 17.35 22.76 -16.35
CA LEU A 366 18.39 22.65 -17.38
C LEU A 366 19.59 21.81 -16.93
N LYS A 367 20.04 21.99 -15.68
CA LYS A 367 21.14 21.21 -15.08
C LYS A 367 20.81 19.73 -14.97
N ALA A 368 19.53 19.40 -14.71
CA ALA A 368 19.02 18.04 -14.65
C ALA A 368 18.70 17.44 -16.04
N ASP A 369 19.03 18.13 -17.12
CA ASP A 369 18.73 17.70 -18.49
C ASP A 369 17.23 17.46 -18.74
N LEU A 370 16.37 18.31 -18.16
CA LEU A 370 14.91 18.23 -18.12
C LEU A 370 14.35 17.05 -17.31
N ARG A 371 15.18 16.19 -16.72
CA ARG A 371 14.79 14.96 -16.01
C ARG A 371 14.87 15.19 -14.50
N ILE A 372 13.78 15.68 -13.93
CA ILE A 372 13.62 15.87 -12.48
C ILE A 372 13.00 14.60 -11.90
N THR A 373 13.68 13.94 -10.95
CA THR A 373 13.15 12.80 -10.21
C THR A 373 12.24 13.26 -9.07
N GLY A 374 11.45 12.33 -8.50
CA GLY A 374 10.62 12.61 -7.32
C GLY A 374 11.43 13.22 -6.18
N GLY A 375 12.52 12.56 -5.76
CA GLY A 375 13.37 13.02 -4.68
C GLY A 375 14.05 14.38 -4.94
N MET A 376 14.42 14.67 -6.20
CA MET A 376 14.92 16.00 -6.57
C MET A 376 13.86 17.09 -6.39
N PHE A 377 12.61 16.80 -6.77
CA PHE A 377 11.50 17.73 -6.64
C PHE A 377 11.14 17.97 -5.18
N GLU A 378 11.03 16.91 -4.38
CA GLU A 378 10.72 16.95 -2.95
C GLU A 378 11.70 17.85 -2.18
N HIS A 379 12.98 17.75 -2.52
CA HIS A 379 14.02 18.57 -1.89
C HIS A 379 14.02 20.02 -2.39
N GLU A 380 13.99 20.23 -3.71
CA GLU A 380 14.20 21.56 -4.30
C GLU A 380 13.02 22.51 -4.11
N LEU A 381 11.77 22.00 -4.06
CA LEU A 381 10.55 22.83 -4.05
C LEU A 381 10.54 23.86 -2.90
N GLN A 382 11.03 23.48 -1.72
CA GLN A 382 11.00 24.31 -0.50
C GLN A 382 12.37 24.47 0.15
N ASN A 383 13.46 24.13 -0.57
CA ASN A 383 14.82 24.13 -0.04
C ASN A 383 15.26 25.53 0.44
N ASP A 384 14.81 26.62 -0.22
CA ASP A 384 15.08 27.99 0.23
C ASP A 384 14.56 28.28 1.64
N ASP A 385 13.55 27.56 2.10
CA ASP A 385 12.99 27.65 3.44
C ASP A 385 13.60 26.60 4.41
N GLY A 386 14.53 25.77 3.93
CA GLY A 386 15.14 24.67 4.68
C GLY A 386 14.16 23.52 4.96
N LEU A 387 13.21 23.30 4.06
CA LEU A 387 12.17 22.29 4.18
C LEU A 387 12.23 21.29 3.04
N ASP A 388 11.96 20.02 3.35
CA ASP A 388 11.66 18.97 2.39
C ASP A 388 10.16 18.76 2.28
N THR A 389 9.69 18.45 1.07
CA THR A 389 8.30 18.16 0.74
C THR A 389 8.03 16.65 0.89
N GLY A 390 6.87 16.27 1.37
CA GLY A 390 6.50 14.85 1.56
C GLY A 390 6.38 14.08 0.25
N ARG A 391 6.86 12.83 0.25
CA ARG A 391 6.71 11.91 -0.87
C ARG A 391 5.30 11.28 -0.90
N LEU A 392 4.84 10.78 0.22
CA LEU A 392 3.50 10.18 0.31
C LEU A 392 2.40 11.23 0.22
N ASP A 393 2.64 12.44 0.70
CA ASP A 393 1.70 13.54 0.55
C ASP A 393 2.49 14.86 0.49
N THR A 394 2.56 15.42 -0.70
CA THR A 394 3.33 16.64 -0.93
C THR A 394 2.76 17.89 -0.24
N ARG A 395 1.59 17.82 0.40
CA ARG A 395 1.06 18.88 1.27
C ARG A 395 1.85 18.99 2.59
N PHE A 396 2.45 17.88 3.03
CA PHE A 396 3.31 17.87 4.21
C PHE A 396 4.70 18.43 3.88
N SER A 397 5.24 19.16 4.83
CA SER A 397 6.61 19.64 4.80
C SER A 397 7.29 19.39 6.15
N GLY A 398 8.58 19.13 6.12
CA GLY A 398 9.39 18.94 7.33
C GLY A 398 10.78 19.57 7.16
N PRO A 399 11.51 19.85 8.26
CA PRO A 399 12.86 20.35 8.18
C PRO A 399 13.77 19.42 7.38
N SER A 400 14.51 19.96 6.41
CA SER A 400 15.52 19.19 5.69
C SER A 400 16.62 18.74 6.65
N MET A 401 17.07 17.47 6.49
CA MET A 401 18.18 16.94 7.30
C MET A 401 19.51 17.51 6.85
N ASP A 402 19.70 17.71 5.55
CA ASP A 402 20.84 18.44 4.96
C ASP A 402 20.36 19.24 3.75
N VAL A 403 20.32 20.56 3.87
CA VAL A 403 19.89 21.48 2.81
C VAL A 403 20.78 21.47 1.55
N LEU A 404 21.90 20.76 1.57
CA LEU A 404 22.81 20.58 0.43
C LEU A 404 22.69 19.20 -0.22
N GLU A 405 21.81 18.34 0.27
CA GLU A 405 21.55 17.05 -0.36
C GLU A 405 20.89 17.20 -1.73
N LYS A 406 20.89 16.13 -2.48
CA LYS A 406 20.22 16.07 -3.79
C LYS A 406 18.79 15.57 -3.67
N GLU A 407 18.52 14.75 -2.68
CA GLU A 407 17.27 14.02 -2.46
C GLU A 407 16.97 13.98 -0.95
N VAL A 408 15.70 13.84 -0.59
CA VAL A 408 15.27 13.81 0.81
C VAL A 408 15.69 12.54 1.54
N GLU A 409 16.01 12.62 2.85
CA GLU A 409 16.36 11.47 3.68
C GLU A 409 15.15 10.78 4.33
N TYR A 410 14.00 11.44 4.44
CA TYR A 410 12.81 10.92 5.10
C TYR A 410 11.53 11.49 4.48
N ASP A 411 10.42 10.79 4.67
CA ASP A 411 9.11 11.31 4.24
C ASP A 411 8.44 12.11 5.37
N PRO A 412 8.20 13.42 5.19
CA PRO A 412 7.53 14.29 6.15
C PRO A 412 6.14 13.80 6.59
N GLN A 413 5.31 13.20 5.71
CA GLN A 413 4.03 12.66 6.11
C GLN A 413 4.18 11.48 7.07
N SER A 414 5.02 10.50 6.73
CA SER A 414 5.28 9.34 7.60
C SER A 414 5.75 9.79 8.99
N ALA A 415 6.68 10.74 9.05
CA ALA A 415 7.17 11.30 10.31
C ALA A 415 6.05 11.99 11.11
N ALA A 416 5.09 12.62 10.41
CA ALA A 416 4.04 13.41 11.02
C ALA A 416 2.91 12.58 11.67
N ILE A 417 2.57 11.41 11.09
CA ILE A 417 1.33 10.71 11.47
C ILE A 417 1.53 9.27 11.97
N SER A 418 2.59 8.55 11.57
CA SER A 418 2.75 7.11 11.81
C SER A 418 2.68 6.72 13.29
N SER A 419 3.26 7.54 14.17
CA SER A 419 3.25 7.26 15.62
C SER A 419 1.84 7.17 16.22
N ALA A 420 0.90 7.97 15.70
CA ALA A 420 -0.49 7.96 16.17
C ALA A 420 -1.19 6.65 15.77
N TYR A 421 -1.00 6.20 14.52
CA TYR A 421 -1.57 4.96 14.02
C TYR A 421 -1.05 3.74 14.78
N VAL A 422 0.26 3.61 14.90
CA VAL A 422 0.90 2.48 15.58
C VAL A 422 0.49 2.43 17.07
N SER A 423 0.50 3.57 17.75
CA SER A 423 0.15 3.62 19.17
C SER A 423 -1.31 3.25 19.42
N LEU A 424 -2.22 3.85 18.67
CA LEU A 424 -3.66 3.62 18.86
C LEU A 424 -4.10 2.23 18.40
N PHE A 425 -3.49 1.67 17.34
CA PHE A 425 -3.78 0.29 16.96
C PHE A 425 -3.32 -0.70 18.03
N ASN A 426 -2.12 -0.49 18.60
CA ASN A 426 -1.64 -1.33 19.69
C ASN A 426 -2.56 -1.32 20.93
N ASP A 427 -3.17 -0.17 21.23
CA ASP A 427 -4.18 -0.09 22.29
C ASP A 427 -5.51 -0.75 21.87
N TYR A 428 -6.00 -0.43 20.68
CA TYR A 428 -7.27 -0.91 20.15
C TYR A 428 -7.32 -2.44 20.04
N VAL A 429 -6.30 -3.05 19.41
CA VAL A 429 -6.27 -4.49 19.17
C VAL A 429 -6.24 -5.29 20.48
N ARG A 430 -5.59 -4.78 21.52
CA ARG A 430 -5.51 -5.45 22.84
C ARG A 430 -6.72 -5.21 23.70
N ARG A 431 -7.25 -3.98 23.73
CA ARG A 431 -8.32 -3.59 24.68
C ARG A 431 -9.72 -3.84 24.14
N GLU A 432 -9.93 -3.60 22.82
CA GLU A 432 -11.26 -3.74 22.22
C GLU A 432 -11.40 -5.06 21.44
N LEU A 433 -10.37 -5.52 20.74
CA LEU A 433 -10.39 -6.79 20.01
C LEU A 433 -9.86 -7.97 20.83
N ASN A 434 -9.30 -7.74 22.01
CA ASN A 434 -8.78 -8.75 22.94
C ASN A 434 -7.73 -9.68 22.30
N TYR A 435 -6.90 -9.15 21.39
CA TYR A 435 -5.89 -9.93 20.67
C TYR A 435 -4.49 -9.33 20.83
N GLY A 436 -3.46 -10.18 20.70
CA GLY A 436 -2.06 -9.75 20.62
C GLY A 436 -1.38 -9.52 21.97
N GLU A 437 -1.96 -9.98 23.10
CA GLU A 437 -1.29 -9.94 24.41
C GLU A 437 0.04 -10.66 24.34
N GLY A 438 1.12 -10.01 24.81
CA GLY A 438 2.48 -10.52 24.77
C GLY A 438 3.11 -10.65 23.37
N LYS A 439 2.42 -10.26 22.29
CA LYS A 439 2.93 -10.28 20.92
C LYS A 439 3.39 -8.90 20.46
N THR A 440 4.46 -8.85 19.67
CA THR A 440 4.93 -7.62 19.03
C THR A 440 4.18 -7.40 17.70
N TYR A 441 3.59 -6.24 17.53
CA TYR A 441 3.06 -5.77 16.25
C TYR A 441 4.18 -5.11 15.44
N LYS A 442 4.31 -5.48 14.16
CA LYS A 442 5.32 -4.96 13.23
C LYS A 442 4.62 -4.13 12.15
N PRO A 443 4.49 -2.81 12.32
CA PRO A 443 3.78 -1.98 11.33
C PRO A 443 4.43 -2.09 9.95
N GLU A 444 5.77 -2.16 9.92
CA GLU A 444 6.56 -2.31 8.70
C GLU A 444 7.76 -3.22 8.94
N ILE A 445 8.21 -3.88 7.88
CA ILE A 445 9.43 -4.70 7.86
C ILE A 445 10.19 -4.45 6.54
N ASP A 446 11.52 -4.51 6.60
CA ASP A 446 12.35 -4.48 5.40
C ASP A 446 12.34 -5.87 4.73
N VAL A 447 11.69 -5.96 3.58
CA VAL A 447 11.63 -7.18 2.75
C VAL A 447 12.52 -7.10 1.52
N PHE A 448 13.00 -5.91 1.14
CA PHE A 448 13.69 -5.66 -0.13
C PHE A 448 14.94 -6.51 -0.32
N LYS A 449 15.65 -6.82 0.77
CA LYS A 449 16.82 -7.70 0.74
C LYS A 449 16.53 -9.09 0.17
N TYR A 450 15.30 -9.56 0.34
CA TYR A 450 14.86 -10.91 -0.03
C TYR A 450 13.83 -10.89 -1.15
N TRP A 451 13.37 -9.71 -1.56
CA TRP A 451 12.31 -9.55 -2.55
C TRP A 451 12.77 -10.07 -3.91
N GLY A 452 12.07 -11.07 -4.43
CA GLY A 452 12.33 -11.61 -5.77
C GLY A 452 11.66 -10.77 -6.83
N GLY A 453 12.43 -10.17 -7.75
CA GLY A 453 11.91 -9.37 -8.86
C GLY A 453 11.50 -10.21 -10.09
N ALA A 454 11.27 -11.52 -9.95
CA ALA A 454 10.79 -12.35 -11.05
C ALA A 454 9.27 -12.50 -10.95
N HIS A 455 8.58 -12.29 -12.07
CA HIS A 455 7.14 -12.44 -12.21
C HIS A 455 6.81 -13.27 -13.46
N GLN A 456 5.75 -14.08 -13.37
CA GLN A 456 5.24 -14.86 -14.51
C GLN A 456 3.94 -14.27 -15.03
N PRO A 457 3.99 -13.35 -16.01
CA PRO A 457 2.79 -12.79 -16.61
C PRO A 457 1.94 -13.86 -17.29
N PRO A 458 0.62 -13.65 -17.48
CA PRO A 458 -0.25 -14.57 -18.20
C PRO A 458 0.29 -14.96 -19.57
N GLY A 459 0.36 -16.28 -19.84
CA GLY A 459 0.85 -16.84 -21.09
C GLY A 459 2.39 -16.97 -21.19
N ALA A 460 3.16 -16.44 -20.23
CA ALA A 460 4.59 -16.67 -20.19
C ALA A 460 4.91 -18.11 -19.75
N PRO A 461 5.86 -18.81 -20.42
CA PRO A 461 6.17 -20.20 -20.08
C PRO A 461 6.99 -20.36 -18.79
N PHE A 462 7.57 -19.28 -18.27
CA PHE A 462 8.38 -19.25 -17.05
C PHE A 462 8.41 -17.81 -16.48
N PRO A 463 8.74 -17.63 -15.20
CA PRO A 463 8.91 -16.29 -14.62
C PRO A 463 9.99 -15.48 -15.34
N LEU A 464 9.68 -14.23 -15.65
CA LEU A 464 10.59 -13.29 -16.29
C LEU A 464 11.30 -12.46 -15.23
N PRO A 465 12.64 -12.36 -15.26
CA PRO A 465 13.38 -11.44 -14.39
C PRO A 465 13.21 -10.01 -14.93
N GLY A 466 13.06 -9.05 -14.07
CA GLY A 466 12.98 -7.64 -14.48
C GLY A 466 12.34 -6.75 -13.44
N ILE A 467 11.93 -5.58 -13.90
CA ILE A 467 11.09 -4.67 -13.12
C ILE A 467 9.65 -5.18 -13.20
N GLU A 468 8.95 -5.13 -12.09
CA GLU A 468 7.59 -5.65 -11.97
C GLU A 468 6.63 -4.82 -12.84
N ASN A 469 5.93 -5.50 -13.76
CA ASN A 469 4.86 -4.93 -14.56
C ASN A 469 3.70 -5.94 -14.62
N VAL A 470 2.60 -5.61 -13.96
CA VAL A 470 1.41 -6.47 -13.81
C VAL A 470 0.20 -5.96 -14.59
N MET A 471 0.40 -4.99 -15.47
CA MET A 471 -0.66 -4.56 -16.40
C MET A 471 -1.20 -5.73 -17.24
N PRO A 472 -0.37 -6.70 -17.72
CA PRO A 472 -0.87 -7.89 -18.40
C PRO A 472 -1.82 -8.74 -17.56
N ASP A 473 -1.57 -8.85 -16.23
CA ASP A 473 -2.40 -9.63 -15.31
C ASP A 473 -3.78 -9.04 -15.17
N LEU A 474 -3.88 -7.73 -14.87
CA LEU A 474 -5.16 -7.04 -14.80
C LEU A 474 -5.92 -7.08 -16.13
N ALA A 475 -5.21 -6.85 -17.25
CA ALA A 475 -5.80 -6.93 -18.58
C ALA A 475 -6.30 -8.34 -18.92
N TYR A 476 -5.62 -9.38 -18.43
CA TYR A 476 -6.05 -10.76 -18.63
C TYR A 476 -7.31 -11.07 -17.81
N ALA A 477 -7.34 -10.73 -16.52
CA ALA A 477 -8.50 -10.89 -15.65
C ALA A 477 -9.74 -10.19 -16.23
N MET A 478 -9.65 -8.92 -16.63
CA MET A 478 -10.74 -8.18 -17.25
C MET A 478 -11.24 -8.78 -18.59
N LYS A 479 -10.40 -9.52 -19.30
CA LYS A 479 -10.81 -10.27 -20.52
C LYS A 479 -11.39 -11.62 -20.19
N TYR A 480 -10.91 -12.26 -19.12
CA TYR A 480 -11.40 -13.56 -18.65
C TYR A 480 -12.80 -13.43 -18.04
N ASP A 481 -12.99 -12.47 -17.13
CA ASP A 481 -14.33 -12.02 -16.67
C ASP A 481 -14.67 -10.62 -17.22
N PRO A 482 -15.46 -10.53 -18.31
CA PRO A 482 -15.88 -9.24 -18.88
C PRO A 482 -16.84 -8.43 -17.98
N ASN A 483 -17.27 -8.97 -16.85
CA ASN A 483 -18.13 -8.28 -15.89
C ASN A 483 -17.34 -7.68 -14.72
N LEU A 484 -16.08 -8.07 -14.54
CA LEU A 484 -15.20 -7.52 -13.51
C LEU A 484 -15.16 -5.99 -13.59
N LYS A 485 -15.37 -5.32 -12.46
CA LYS A 485 -15.33 -3.85 -12.35
C LYS A 485 -14.07 -3.39 -11.64
N ILE A 486 -13.47 -2.33 -12.15
CA ILE A 486 -12.27 -1.72 -11.58
C ILE A 486 -12.60 -0.30 -11.12
N MET A 487 -12.14 0.06 -9.92
CA MET A 487 -12.22 1.42 -9.42
C MET A 487 -10.81 1.92 -9.09
N VAL A 488 -10.40 2.97 -9.75
CA VAL A 488 -9.09 3.62 -9.54
C VAL A 488 -9.27 4.86 -8.69
N ASN A 489 -8.49 4.95 -7.61
CA ASN A 489 -8.50 6.07 -6.68
C ASN A 489 -7.08 6.60 -6.49
N GLY A 490 -6.88 7.91 -6.47
CA GLY A 490 -5.56 8.52 -6.27
C GLY A 490 -5.63 9.93 -5.71
N GLY A 491 -4.58 10.35 -5.00
CA GLY A 491 -4.43 11.73 -4.52
C GLY A 491 -3.65 12.58 -5.50
N TYR A 492 -4.09 13.83 -5.74
CA TYR A 492 -3.36 14.79 -6.59
C TYR A 492 -1.96 15.14 -6.05
N TYR A 493 -1.75 14.92 -4.74
CA TYR A 493 -0.50 15.24 -4.04
C TYR A 493 0.32 14.00 -3.67
N ASP A 494 0.00 12.86 -4.27
CA ASP A 494 0.74 11.60 -4.12
C ASP A 494 1.91 11.57 -5.10
N LEU A 495 3.14 11.61 -4.59
CA LEU A 495 4.34 11.49 -5.41
C LEU A 495 4.97 10.09 -5.35
N ALA A 496 4.50 9.25 -4.43
CA ALA A 496 4.91 7.85 -4.37
C ALA A 496 4.33 7.03 -5.54
N THR A 497 3.08 7.31 -5.90
CA THR A 497 2.35 6.73 -7.01
C THR A 497 1.48 7.84 -7.65
N PRO A 498 2.07 8.66 -8.53
CA PRO A 498 1.40 9.82 -9.09
C PRO A 498 0.07 9.48 -9.74
N PHE A 499 -0.96 10.28 -9.48
CA PHE A 499 -2.30 10.01 -9.97
C PHE A 499 -2.37 9.86 -11.51
N TYR A 500 -1.53 10.62 -12.21
CA TYR A 500 -1.47 10.61 -13.66
C TYR A 500 -0.72 9.39 -14.22
N GLU A 501 0.21 8.82 -13.45
CA GLU A 501 0.82 7.52 -13.74
C GLU A 501 -0.25 6.42 -13.73
N GLY A 502 -1.07 6.34 -12.67
CA GLY A 502 -2.18 5.39 -12.59
C GLY A 502 -3.19 5.58 -13.74
N TRP A 503 -3.52 6.82 -14.11
CA TRP A 503 -4.35 7.11 -15.28
C TRP A 503 -3.70 6.60 -16.57
N TYR A 504 -2.41 6.84 -16.76
CA TYR A 504 -1.64 6.41 -17.93
C TYR A 504 -1.63 4.88 -18.04
N GLU A 505 -1.31 4.16 -16.98
CA GLU A 505 -1.30 2.69 -16.95
C GLU A 505 -2.64 2.11 -17.39
N MET A 506 -3.74 2.59 -16.83
CA MET A 506 -5.08 2.09 -17.12
C MET A 506 -5.50 2.34 -18.57
N HIS A 507 -5.11 3.49 -19.15
CA HIS A 507 -5.40 3.79 -20.56
C HIS A 507 -4.46 3.06 -21.55
N HIS A 508 -3.44 2.35 -21.03
CA HIS A 508 -2.54 1.50 -21.81
C HIS A 508 -2.74 0.00 -21.55
N LEU A 509 -3.80 -0.37 -20.80
CA LEU A 509 -4.18 -1.78 -20.68
C LEU A 509 -4.56 -2.33 -22.07
N GLN A 510 -4.04 -3.51 -22.40
CA GLN A 510 -4.36 -4.18 -23.66
C GLN A 510 -5.71 -4.93 -23.57
N ILE A 511 -6.79 -4.17 -23.42
CA ILE A 511 -8.17 -4.67 -23.33
C ILE A 511 -9.00 -4.19 -24.53
N PRO A 512 -10.10 -4.89 -24.89
CA PRO A 512 -11.08 -4.37 -25.86
C PRO A 512 -11.75 -3.10 -25.34
N ALA A 513 -11.91 -2.09 -26.19
CA ALA A 513 -12.47 -0.76 -25.81
C ALA A 513 -13.81 -0.81 -25.04
N LYS A 514 -14.64 -1.83 -25.29
CA LYS A 514 -15.89 -2.03 -24.52
C LYS A 514 -15.68 -2.32 -23.04
N LEU A 515 -14.48 -2.75 -22.64
CA LEU A 515 -14.14 -3.03 -21.24
C LEU A 515 -13.65 -1.77 -20.51
N ASP A 516 -13.34 -0.68 -21.22
CA ASP A 516 -13.03 0.61 -20.60
C ASP A 516 -14.22 1.13 -19.78
N ASP A 517 -15.46 0.81 -20.17
CA ASP A 517 -16.68 1.14 -19.43
C ASP A 517 -16.79 0.44 -18.06
N ASN A 518 -15.91 -0.55 -17.79
CA ASN A 518 -15.81 -1.23 -16.50
C ASN A 518 -14.87 -0.53 -15.51
N ILE A 519 -14.21 0.55 -15.91
CA ILE A 519 -13.21 1.25 -15.11
C ILE A 519 -13.78 2.60 -14.67
N GLU A 520 -13.78 2.87 -13.36
CA GLU A 520 -14.14 4.16 -12.76
C GLU A 520 -12.90 4.83 -12.17
N TYR A 521 -12.76 6.16 -12.34
CA TYR A 521 -11.63 6.97 -11.85
C TYR A 521 -12.10 8.02 -10.86
N HIS A 522 -11.43 8.13 -9.73
CA HIS A 522 -11.69 9.13 -8.70
C HIS A 522 -10.37 9.71 -8.16
N TYR A 523 -10.22 11.01 -8.24
CA TYR A 523 -9.03 11.70 -7.75
C TYR A 523 -9.41 12.72 -6.68
N TYR A 524 -8.55 12.83 -5.65
CA TYR A 524 -8.85 13.56 -4.43
C TYR A 524 -7.77 14.61 -4.13
N GLN A 525 -8.16 15.71 -3.50
CA GLN A 525 -7.21 16.73 -3.01
C GLN A 525 -6.50 16.24 -1.74
N SER A 526 -5.78 15.14 -1.86
CA SER A 526 -5.01 14.46 -0.80
C SER A 526 -3.79 13.79 -1.42
N GLY A 527 -2.94 13.17 -0.59
CA GLY A 527 -1.80 12.37 -1.01
C GLY A 527 -2.10 10.87 -1.09
N HIS A 528 -1.06 10.05 -0.89
CA HIS A 528 -1.05 8.59 -0.98
C HIS A 528 -2.08 7.93 -0.07
N MET A 529 -2.06 8.29 1.21
CA MET A 529 -3.09 7.92 2.17
C MET A 529 -4.26 8.91 2.03
N VAL A 530 -5.06 8.77 0.96
CA VAL A 530 -6.19 9.68 0.66
C VAL A 530 -7.05 9.96 1.91
N TYR A 531 -7.23 8.95 2.72
CA TYR A 531 -7.99 8.97 3.97
C TYR A 531 -7.32 9.74 5.12
N ALA A 532 -6.07 10.17 5.01
CA ALA A 532 -5.43 11.02 6.02
C ALA A 532 -6.02 12.44 6.03
N HIS A 533 -6.62 12.87 4.92
CA HIS A 533 -7.41 14.10 4.80
C HIS A 533 -8.90 13.81 4.97
N GLU A 534 -9.52 14.25 6.08
CA GLU A 534 -10.89 13.86 6.42
C GLU A 534 -11.94 14.21 5.34
N PRO A 535 -11.91 15.37 4.65
CA PRO A 535 -12.80 15.63 3.52
C PRO A 535 -12.65 14.60 2.39
N ALA A 536 -11.41 14.26 2.01
CA ALA A 536 -11.14 13.26 0.99
C ALA A 536 -11.50 11.83 1.46
N LEU A 537 -11.34 11.51 2.75
CA LEU A 537 -11.85 10.26 3.31
C LEU A 537 -13.36 10.12 3.14
N LYS A 538 -14.11 11.20 3.37
CA LYS A 538 -15.55 11.18 3.16
C LYS A 538 -15.91 10.90 1.70
N GLU A 539 -15.27 11.58 0.77
CA GLU A 539 -15.50 11.39 -0.66
C GLU A 539 -15.09 9.96 -1.10
N LEU A 540 -13.96 9.45 -0.62
CA LEU A 540 -13.49 8.09 -0.88
C LEU A 540 -14.50 7.06 -0.34
N HIS A 541 -15.01 7.23 0.88
CA HIS A 541 -16.04 6.36 1.45
C HIS A 541 -17.29 6.36 0.56
N ASP A 542 -17.82 7.54 0.22
CA ASP A 542 -19.05 7.68 -0.54
C ASP A 542 -18.93 7.02 -1.93
N ASN A 543 -17.79 7.22 -2.60
CA ASN A 543 -17.51 6.64 -3.91
C ASN A 543 -17.36 5.12 -3.84
N VAL A 544 -16.58 4.60 -2.87
CA VAL A 544 -16.37 3.14 -2.71
C VAL A 544 -17.66 2.45 -2.30
N ALA A 545 -18.44 3.02 -1.39
CA ALA A 545 -19.74 2.47 -0.98
C ALA A 545 -20.74 2.47 -2.16
N ALA A 546 -20.75 3.51 -2.98
CA ALA A 546 -21.58 3.57 -4.19
C ALA A 546 -21.14 2.54 -5.23
N PHE A 547 -19.82 2.38 -5.45
CA PHE A 547 -19.26 1.36 -6.34
C PHE A 547 -19.69 -0.05 -5.92
N ILE A 548 -19.53 -0.40 -4.65
CA ILE A 548 -19.93 -1.72 -4.11
C ILE A 548 -21.44 -1.92 -4.33
N ARG A 549 -22.29 -0.98 -3.94
CA ARG A 549 -23.76 -1.10 -4.08
C ARG A 549 -24.22 -1.19 -5.55
N LYS A 550 -23.48 -0.59 -6.48
CA LYS A 550 -23.77 -0.61 -7.92
C LYS A 550 -23.40 -1.97 -8.54
N THR A 551 -22.39 -2.65 -7.99
CA THR A 551 -21.76 -3.82 -8.62
C THR A 551 -21.96 -5.13 -7.85
N ASP A 552 -22.67 -5.12 -6.71
CA ASP A 552 -22.89 -6.29 -5.85
C ASP A 552 -23.89 -7.33 -6.40
N ASN A 553 -24.60 -6.99 -7.47
CA ASN A 553 -25.62 -7.85 -8.12
C ASN A 553 -26.78 -8.27 -7.20
N LEU A 554 -26.98 -7.62 -6.04
CA LEU A 554 -28.04 -7.96 -5.09
C LEU A 554 -29.41 -7.40 -5.44
N GLY A 555 -29.47 -6.43 -6.34
CA GLY A 555 -30.69 -5.78 -6.81
C GLY A 555 -31.24 -6.30 -8.14
N ASN A 556 -30.65 -7.34 -8.74
CA ASN A 556 -31.02 -7.89 -10.04
C ASN A 556 -31.94 -9.11 -9.92
#